data_cec3e7a29356a51b93b0494083e69157
#
_entry.id   cec3e7a29356a51b93b0494083e69157
#
_cell.length_a   1.000
_cell.length_b   1.000
_cell.length_c   1.000
_cell.angle_alpha   90.00
_cell.angle_beta   90.00
_cell.angle_gamma   90.00
#
_symmetry.space_group_name_H-M   'P 1'
#
loop_
_entity.id
_entity.type
_entity.pdbx_description
1 polymer ?
#
loop_
_entity_poly.entity_id
_entity_poly.type
_entity_poly.pdbx_seq_one_letter_code
_entity_poly.pdbx_strand_id
1 'polypeptide(L)'
;MIYNNLLYLITVIIIFSTGSVPDEPQIPFGAALIIFMLKGGGYHYLVHHAHAGGRASNDRRYFATEQKYSLLAIFIFAIDVYFLDIKYYLSFLSLNGNLPALLSLAGISLFFFYLSLLWLAARKNYGRIFGRRYAAKEFVILNIRLNLPIILPWLIISFIADFLKILPFPLSRMLAASEWGETILFLLFFVLLAVIFPALIKNLWNCRSMPPGPARTHMEEFCRQQNFQYSDIMLWPLYEGKMLTAGVMGVSKKYRYVLITPALLEVLSPHEVEAVLAHEIGHVKKYHLQLYLVLFLGFGLVASLIASPMLYLLLNSSIFYQVINFAGIDPEAALAFSGTAPMFVIMLVYFRYVFGFFMRNFERQADLAVFNAMGVSTPLINSLEKISWLSGNIRDKPSWHHFGIGQRVDFLEKCERDKSLIGRHDRKVYGSLVLFIAMLLVSAGVFWNMDIKIADEANIKFVESVLQQRARREPDKAVWQRLLGDLKQELGRDAEALAAYEKSRTLEPNNPDTLNNIAWLLVTADDPEVHDAERALALAKKAVSLRPTAGFILDTLAAAYWANNMIDEALDAERVAIKLDPNNRPFYRRQMDFYINNTWPADLKAWTRQQ
;
A
#
# COMPACT_ATOMS: atom_id res chain seq x y z
N MET A 1 -21.59 6.62 -3.15
CA MET A 1 -20.70 7.04 -4.25
C MET A 1 -19.28 7.30 -3.78
N ILE A 2 -19.04 8.21 -2.82
CA ILE A 2 -17.71 8.55 -2.28
C ILE A 2 -16.94 7.28 -1.83
N TYR A 3 -17.60 6.33 -1.15
CA TYR A 3 -16.98 5.07 -0.73
C TYR A 3 -16.53 4.16 -1.88
N ASN A 4 -17.23 4.16 -3.01
CA ASN A 4 -16.79 3.39 -4.18
C ASN A 4 -15.54 4.02 -4.80
N ASN A 5 -15.48 5.35 -4.86
CA ASN A 5 -14.30 6.06 -5.33
C ASN A 5 -13.09 5.82 -4.42
N LEU A 6 -13.30 5.72 -3.11
CA LEU A 6 -12.25 5.31 -2.17
C LEU A 6 -11.65 3.95 -2.54
N LEU A 7 -12.49 2.94 -2.75
CA LEU A 7 -12.05 1.60 -3.15
C LEU A 7 -11.33 1.61 -4.50
N TYR A 8 -11.84 2.36 -5.48
CA TYR A 8 -11.21 2.48 -6.80
C TYR A 8 -9.82 3.10 -6.72
N LEU A 9 -9.66 4.18 -5.96
CA LEU A 9 -8.38 4.85 -5.81
C LEU A 9 -7.38 4.03 -5.00
N ILE A 10 -7.82 3.33 -3.94
CA ILE A 10 -6.97 2.37 -3.22
C ILE A 10 -6.51 1.25 -4.17
N THR A 11 -7.43 0.70 -4.99
CA THR A 11 -7.07 -0.33 -5.98
C THR A 11 -6.02 0.17 -6.96
N VAL A 12 -6.15 1.40 -7.46
CA VAL A 12 -5.18 2.03 -8.37
C VAL A 12 -3.82 2.21 -7.71
N ILE A 13 -3.80 2.65 -6.45
CA ILE A 13 -2.56 2.78 -5.66
C ILE A 13 -1.89 1.41 -5.51
N ILE A 14 -2.64 0.36 -5.18
CA ILE A 14 -2.13 -1.00 -5.05
C ILE A 14 -1.56 -1.50 -6.39
N ILE A 15 -2.31 -1.40 -7.50
CA ILE A 15 -1.84 -1.77 -8.83
C ILE A 15 -0.52 -1.07 -9.16
N PHE A 16 -0.46 0.24 -8.91
CA PHE A 16 0.75 1.00 -9.22
C PHE A 16 1.91 0.66 -8.29
N SER A 17 1.68 0.41 -7.03
CA SER A 17 2.72 0.06 -6.05
C SER A 17 3.32 -1.32 -6.30
N THR A 18 2.54 -2.29 -6.76
CA THR A 18 2.96 -3.68 -6.98
C THR A 18 3.66 -3.94 -8.31
N GLY A 19 3.45 -3.08 -9.32
CA GLY A 19 4.22 -3.18 -10.56
C GLY A 19 5.70 -2.88 -10.30
N SER A 20 6.62 -3.76 -10.70
CA SER A 20 8.06 -3.49 -10.72
C SER A 20 8.42 -2.48 -11.82
N VAL A 21 9.56 -1.82 -11.67
CA VAL A 21 10.18 -1.06 -12.78
C VAL A 21 11.20 -2.02 -13.38
N PRO A 22 11.01 -2.50 -14.61
CA PRO A 22 11.99 -3.39 -15.23
C PRO A 22 13.28 -2.60 -15.57
N ASP A 23 14.42 -3.30 -15.60
CA ASP A 23 15.71 -2.70 -15.98
C ASP A 23 15.72 -2.28 -17.45
N GLU A 24 15.08 -3.08 -18.31
CA GLU A 24 14.88 -2.81 -19.74
C GLU A 24 13.41 -3.02 -20.10
N PRO A 25 12.83 -2.19 -20.98
CA PRO A 25 11.43 -2.31 -21.35
C PRO A 25 11.25 -3.52 -22.30
N GLN A 26 10.23 -4.33 -22.04
CA GLN A 26 9.87 -5.46 -22.90
C GLN A 26 9.23 -4.98 -24.22
N ILE A 27 8.55 -3.85 -24.18
CA ILE A 27 7.87 -3.26 -25.34
C ILE A 27 8.58 -1.94 -25.70
N PRO A 28 9.05 -1.75 -26.95
CA PRO A 28 9.64 -0.48 -27.37
C PRO A 28 8.68 0.70 -27.18
N PHE A 29 9.21 1.87 -26.81
CA PHE A 29 8.41 3.08 -26.51
C PHE A 29 7.35 3.42 -27.58
N GLY A 30 7.73 3.35 -28.88
CA GLY A 30 6.81 3.64 -29.96
C GLY A 30 5.61 2.69 -30.01
N ALA A 31 5.82 1.38 -29.78
CA ALA A 31 4.76 0.39 -29.73
C ALA A 31 3.89 0.58 -28.46
N ALA A 32 4.49 0.81 -27.31
CA ALA A 32 3.77 1.10 -26.06
C ALA A 32 2.87 2.33 -26.22
N LEU A 33 3.39 3.40 -26.85
CA LEU A 33 2.63 4.63 -27.10
C LEU A 33 1.45 4.38 -28.06
N ILE A 34 1.64 3.62 -29.14
CA ILE A 34 0.58 3.28 -30.09
C ILE A 34 -0.53 2.48 -29.37
N ILE A 35 -0.16 1.45 -28.61
CA ILE A 35 -1.13 0.63 -27.86
C ILE A 35 -1.87 1.49 -26.83
N PHE A 36 -1.16 2.36 -26.11
CA PHE A 36 -1.75 3.30 -25.18
C PHE A 36 -2.79 4.22 -25.85
N MET A 37 -2.45 4.81 -27.00
CA MET A 37 -3.35 5.67 -27.78
C MET A 37 -4.58 4.91 -28.29
N LEU A 38 -4.40 3.72 -28.87
CA LEU A 38 -5.50 2.89 -29.37
C LEU A 38 -6.46 2.49 -28.24
N LYS A 39 -5.92 2.06 -27.10
CA LYS A 39 -6.66 1.67 -25.93
C LYS A 39 -7.41 2.88 -25.33
N GLY A 40 -6.74 4.02 -25.17
CA GLY A 40 -7.35 5.28 -24.71
C GLY A 40 -8.46 5.77 -25.65
N GLY A 41 -8.24 5.69 -26.96
CA GLY A 41 -9.25 6.00 -27.98
C GLY A 41 -10.47 5.07 -27.92
N GLY A 42 -10.23 3.76 -27.79
CA GLY A 42 -11.28 2.76 -27.60
C GLY A 42 -12.12 3.01 -26.33
N TYR A 43 -11.43 3.32 -25.22
CA TYR A 43 -12.13 3.70 -23.98
C TYR A 43 -12.95 4.98 -24.16
N HIS A 44 -12.36 6.02 -24.76
CA HIS A 44 -13.09 7.26 -25.08
C HIS A 44 -14.34 7.01 -25.92
N TYR A 45 -14.23 6.20 -26.96
CA TYR A 45 -15.37 5.81 -27.81
C TYR A 45 -16.47 5.13 -27.00
N LEU A 46 -16.12 4.15 -26.14
CA LEU A 46 -17.07 3.41 -25.31
C LEU A 46 -17.81 4.33 -24.32
N VAL A 47 -17.09 5.21 -23.62
CA VAL A 47 -17.72 6.12 -22.64
C VAL A 47 -18.58 7.17 -23.33
N HIS A 48 -18.14 7.68 -24.48
CA HIS A 48 -18.93 8.61 -25.27
C HIS A 48 -20.23 7.97 -25.76
N HIS A 49 -20.17 6.75 -26.28
CA HIS A 49 -21.35 6.01 -26.75
C HIS A 49 -22.33 5.68 -25.61
N ALA A 50 -21.82 5.35 -24.42
CA ALA A 50 -22.62 5.08 -23.23
C ALA A 50 -23.42 6.32 -22.76
N HIS A 51 -22.87 7.51 -22.94
CA HIS A 51 -23.51 8.77 -22.58
C HIS A 51 -24.29 9.43 -23.76
N ALA A 52 -24.15 8.90 -24.98
CA ALA A 52 -24.90 9.37 -26.14
C ALA A 52 -26.37 8.95 -26.08
N GLY A 53 -27.24 9.68 -26.79
CA GLY A 53 -28.64 9.26 -27.02
C GLY A 53 -29.55 9.28 -25.79
N GLY A 54 -29.21 10.00 -24.71
CA GLY A 54 -30.10 10.12 -23.54
C GLY A 54 -30.19 8.83 -22.68
N ARG A 55 -29.35 7.83 -22.91
CA ARG A 55 -29.32 6.57 -22.14
C ARG A 55 -29.12 6.75 -20.64
N ALA A 56 -28.39 7.81 -20.22
CA ALA A 56 -28.22 8.21 -18.83
C ALA A 56 -29.18 9.37 -18.47
N SER A 57 -30.49 9.16 -18.65
CA SER A 57 -31.52 10.21 -18.55
C SER A 57 -31.88 10.59 -17.11
N ASN A 58 -31.53 9.79 -16.12
CA ASN A 58 -31.76 10.08 -14.72
C ASN A 58 -30.49 9.87 -13.89
N ASP A 59 -30.49 10.36 -12.65
CA ASP A 59 -29.37 10.28 -11.71
C ASP A 59 -28.89 8.85 -11.46
N ARG A 60 -29.78 7.88 -11.27
CA ARG A 60 -29.43 6.48 -11.04
C ARG A 60 -28.62 5.87 -12.20
N ARG A 61 -29.11 6.08 -13.45
CA ARG A 61 -28.40 5.56 -14.63
C ARG A 61 -27.08 6.29 -14.85
N TYR A 62 -27.05 7.59 -14.56
CA TYR A 62 -25.83 8.38 -14.60
C TYR A 62 -24.75 7.77 -13.68
N PHE A 63 -25.08 7.58 -12.40
CA PHE A 63 -24.14 7.01 -11.44
C PHE A 63 -23.78 5.55 -11.71
N ALA A 64 -24.71 4.73 -12.17
CA ALA A 64 -24.43 3.34 -12.55
C ALA A 64 -23.47 3.26 -13.75
N THR A 65 -23.63 4.15 -14.73
CA THR A 65 -22.74 4.24 -15.90
C THR A 65 -21.35 4.69 -15.45
N GLU A 66 -21.27 5.71 -14.61
CA GLU A 66 -20.01 6.22 -14.07
C GLU A 66 -19.24 5.12 -13.31
N GLN A 67 -19.92 4.35 -12.44
CA GLN A 67 -19.33 3.22 -11.72
C GLN A 67 -18.80 2.14 -12.66
N LYS A 68 -19.60 1.72 -13.65
CA LYS A 68 -19.19 0.70 -14.62
C LYS A 68 -17.92 1.08 -15.38
N TYR A 69 -17.86 2.32 -15.87
CA TYR A 69 -16.73 2.76 -16.68
C TYR A 69 -15.53 3.18 -15.82
N SER A 70 -15.72 3.55 -14.56
CA SER A 70 -14.59 3.71 -13.61
C SER A 70 -13.91 2.37 -13.34
N LEU A 71 -14.67 1.27 -13.19
CA LEU A 71 -14.11 -0.08 -13.08
C LEU A 71 -13.33 -0.48 -14.34
N LEU A 72 -13.87 -0.18 -15.52
CA LEU A 72 -13.16 -0.41 -16.79
C LEU A 72 -11.86 0.41 -16.86
N ALA A 73 -11.88 1.67 -16.37
CA ALA A 73 -10.67 2.51 -16.31
C ALA A 73 -9.58 1.88 -15.43
N ILE A 74 -9.94 1.27 -14.29
CA ILE A 74 -9.00 0.55 -13.42
C ILE A 74 -8.37 -0.63 -14.17
N PHE A 75 -9.18 -1.41 -14.88
CA PHE A 75 -8.68 -2.54 -15.67
C PHE A 75 -7.72 -2.09 -16.79
N ILE A 76 -8.07 -1.02 -17.50
CA ILE A 76 -7.22 -0.43 -18.55
C ILE A 76 -5.91 0.11 -17.96
N PHE A 77 -5.98 0.75 -16.79
CA PHE A 77 -4.80 1.22 -16.06
C PHE A 77 -3.89 0.06 -15.60
N ALA A 78 -4.47 -1.07 -15.17
CA ALA A 78 -3.69 -2.25 -14.83
C ALA A 78 -2.90 -2.79 -16.05
N ILE A 79 -3.50 -2.75 -17.25
CA ILE A 79 -2.78 -3.09 -18.49
C ILE A 79 -1.59 -2.16 -18.72
N ASP A 80 -1.73 -0.84 -18.45
CA ASP A 80 -0.61 0.09 -18.58
C ASP A 80 0.55 -0.26 -17.65
N VAL A 81 0.22 -0.64 -16.41
CA VAL A 81 1.23 -0.89 -15.37
C VAL A 81 1.93 -2.23 -15.58
N TYR A 82 1.18 -3.29 -15.91
CA TYR A 82 1.72 -4.65 -15.94
C TYR A 82 2.16 -5.14 -17.33
N PHE A 83 1.65 -4.54 -18.40
CA PHE A 83 1.90 -5.03 -19.76
C PHE A 83 2.51 -3.98 -20.72
N LEU A 84 2.46 -2.69 -20.40
CA LEU A 84 3.02 -1.64 -21.27
C LEU A 84 4.28 -0.98 -20.70
N ASP A 85 4.86 -1.51 -19.65
CA ASP A 85 6.06 -1.00 -18.96
C ASP A 85 5.99 0.51 -18.64
N ILE A 86 4.77 1.03 -18.38
CA ILE A 86 4.56 2.47 -18.22
C ILE A 86 5.40 3.06 -17.09
N LYS A 87 5.68 2.25 -16.04
CA LYS A 87 6.53 2.67 -14.92
C LYS A 87 7.98 2.89 -15.36
N TYR A 88 8.49 2.06 -16.26
CA TYR A 88 9.82 2.25 -16.84
C TYR A 88 9.90 3.60 -17.56
N TYR A 89 8.94 3.88 -18.44
CA TYR A 89 8.92 5.13 -19.21
C TYR A 89 8.69 6.38 -18.36
N LEU A 90 8.10 6.25 -17.18
CA LEU A 90 7.90 7.33 -16.21
C LEU A 90 8.98 7.38 -15.12
N SER A 91 9.91 6.42 -15.07
CA SER A 91 10.89 6.27 -13.98
C SER A 91 11.81 7.48 -13.80
N PHE A 92 12.11 8.21 -14.91
CA PHE A 92 12.89 9.44 -14.87
C PHE A 92 12.29 10.51 -13.94
N LEU A 93 10.97 10.48 -13.70
CA LEU A 93 10.29 11.38 -12.78
C LEU A 93 10.67 11.12 -11.33
N SER A 94 11.16 9.94 -11.00
CA SER A 94 11.62 9.61 -9.64
C SER A 94 12.95 10.27 -9.27
N LEU A 95 13.57 11.03 -10.18
CA LEU A 95 14.88 11.67 -10.00
C LEU A 95 15.97 10.66 -9.54
N ASN A 96 16.17 9.62 -10.34
CA ASN A 96 17.06 8.50 -10.04
C ASN A 96 16.72 7.77 -8.72
N GLY A 97 15.44 7.63 -8.42
CA GLY A 97 14.97 6.96 -7.22
C GLY A 97 14.96 7.79 -5.93
N ASN A 98 15.37 9.07 -5.99
CA ASN A 98 15.38 9.94 -4.82
C ASN A 98 13.98 10.42 -4.41
N LEU A 99 13.04 10.54 -5.35
CA LEU A 99 11.66 10.99 -5.12
C LEU A 99 10.62 10.03 -5.75
N PRO A 100 10.47 8.80 -5.25
CA PRO A 100 9.47 7.85 -5.73
C PRO A 100 8.03 8.37 -5.70
N ALA A 101 7.71 9.32 -4.80
CA ALA A 101 6.39 9.95 -4.73
C ALA A 101 6.01 10.69 -6.02
N LEU A 102 6.98 11.23 -6.77
CA LEU A 102 6.71 11.85 -8.07
C LEU A 102 6.27 10.83 -9.12
N LEU A 103 6.88 9.66 -9.13
CA LEU A 103 6.46 8.56 -9.99
C LEU A 103 5.04 8.08 -9.62
N SER A 104 4.75 8.00 -8.33
CA SER A 104 3.42 7.67 -7.82
C SER A 104 2.37 8.71 -8.21
N LEU A 105 2.71 9.99 -8.14
CA LEU A 105 1.85 11.08 -8.61
C LEU A 105 1.58 10.98 -10.12
N ALA A 106 2.58 10.63 -10.92
CA ALA A 106 2.42 10.41 -12.35
C ALA A 106 1.47 9.24 -12.65
N GLY A 107 1.58 8.11 -11.93
CA GLY A 107 0.66 6.98 -12.04
C GLY A 107 -0.79 7.36 -11.73
N ILE A 108 -1.02 8.09 -10.63
CA ILE A 108 -2.36 8.60 -10.31
C ILE A 108 -2.85 9.56 -11.39
N SER A 109 -2.00 10.43 -11.89
CA SER A 109 -2.36 11.38 -12.97
C SER A 109 -2.78 10.64 -14.24
N LEU A 110 -2.14 9.52 -14.56
CA LEU A 110 -2.53 8.65 -15.66
C LEU A 110 -3.92 8.03 -15.44
N PHE A 111 -4.24 7.60 -14.22
CA PHE A 111 -5.59 7.12 -13.92
C PHE A 111 -6.62 8.26 -14.02
N PHE A 112 -6.31 9.46 -13.53
CA PHE A 112 -7.18 10.62 -13.72
C PHE A 112 -7.36 11.02 -15.17
N PHE A 113 -6.40 10.74 -16.04
CA PHE A 113 -6.58 10.91 -17.48
C PHE A 113 -7.75 10.05 -17.98
N TYR A 114 -7.83 8.76 -17.65
CA TYR A 114 -8.97 7.92 -18.02
C TYR A 114 -10.29 8.40 -17.42
N LEU A 115 -10.29 8.78 -16.14
CA LEU A 115 -11.49 9.36 -15.52
C LEU A 115 -11.90 10.67 -16.18
N SER A 116 -10.95 11.47 -16.64
CA SER A 116 -11.26 12.73 -17.37
C SER A 116 -11.98 12.47 -18.68
N LEU A 117 -11.61 11.43 -19.42
CA LEU A 117 -12.35 11.02 -20.62
C LEU A 117 -13.80 10.64 -20.29
N LEU A 118 -14.02 9.89 -19.20
CA LEU A 118 -15.36 9.55 -18.70
C LEU A 118 -16.15 10.80 -18.31
N TRP A 119 -15.57 11.70 -17.52
CA TRP A 119 -16.25 12.92 -17.09
C TRP A 119 -16.60 13.84 -18.25
N LEU A 120 -15.71 13.98 -19.23
CA LEU A 120 -15.99 14.77 -20.42
C LEU A 120 -17.17 14.21 -21.23
N ALA A 121 -17.27 12.90 -21.36
CA ALA A 121 -18.43 12.25 -21.99
C ALA A 121 -19.72 12.45 -21.17
N ALA A 122 -19.64 12.36 -19.84
CA ALA A 122 -20.77 12.49 -18.92
C ALA A 122 -21.26 13.94 -18.76
N ARG A 123 -20.46 14.96 -19.10
CA ARG A 123 -20.69 16.38 -18.83
C ARG A 123 -22.06 16.89 -19.31
N LYS A 124 -22.48 16.52 -20.53
CA LYS A 124 -23.77 16.96 -21.10
C LYS A 124 -24.96 16.38 -20.29
N ASN A 125 -24.87 15.12 -19.89
CA ASN A 125 -25.90 14.46 -19.08
C ASN A 125 -25.93 15.04 -17.67
N TYR A 126 -24.78 15.32 -17.07
CA TYR A 126 -24.69 16.03 -15.80
C TYR A 126 -25.45 17.36 -15.85
N GLY A 127 -25.23 18.17 -16.88
CA GLY A 127 -25.91 19.46 -17.03
C GLY A 127 -27.42 19.33 -17.18
N ARG A 128 -27.93 18.25 -17.80
CA ARG A 128 -29.38 17.98 -17.91
C ARG A 128 -30.00 17.54 -16.57
N ILE A 129 -29.29 16.71 -15.81
CA ILE A 129 -29.77 16.16 -14.54
C ILE A 129 -29.67 17.20 -13.42
N PHE A 130 -28.52 17.83 -13.28
CA PHE A 130 -28.23 18.74 -12.17
C PHE A 130 -28.46 20.22 -12.49
N GLY A 131 -28.78 20.56 -13.72
CA GLY A 131 -29.24 21.91 -14.12
C GLY A 131 -28.13 22.93 -14.36
N ARG A 132 -26.85 22.54 -14.17
CA ARG A 132 -25.72 23.45 -14.40
C ARG A 132 -24.79 22.94 -15.50
N ARG A 133 -24.50 23.79 -16.45
CA ARG A 133 -23.58 23.49 -17.55
C ARG A 133 -22.18 24.03 -17.21
N TYR A 134 -21.19 23.20 -17.35
CA TYR A 134 -19.77 23.55 -17.15
C TYR A 134 -19.02 23.58 -18.46
N ALA A 135 -17.98 24.40 -18.55
CA ALA A 135 -16.94 24.23 -19.55
C ALA A 135 -16.18 22.91 -19.33
N ALA A 136 -15.55 22.36 -20.38
CA ALA A 136 -14.87 21.07 -20.29
C ALA A 136 -13.82 21.04 -19.17
N LYS A 137 -12.93 22.05 -19.14
CA LYS A 137 -11.87 22.18 -18.14
C LYS A 137 -12.43 22.31 -16.72
N GLU A 138 -13.45 23.12 -16.53
CA GLU A 138 -14.09 23.35 -15.22
C GLU A 138 -14.70 22.06 -14.68
N PHE A 139 -15.35 21.25 -15.54
CA PHE A 139 -15.98 20.01 -15.12
C PHE A 139 -14.95 18.95 -14.71
N VAL A 140 -13.85 18.84 -15.43
CA VAL A 140 -12.74 17.95 -15.06
C VAL A 140 -12.13 18.39 -13.72
N ILE A 141 -11.84 19.67 -13.55
CA ILE A 141 -11.28 20.21 -12.29
C ILE A 141 -12.24 19.98 -11.11
N LEU A 142 -13.55 20.17 -11.30
CA LEU A 142 -14.55 19.88 -10.28
C LEU A 142 -14.47 18.43 -9.79
N ASN A 143 -14.44 17.48 -10.73
CA ASN A 143 -14.37 16.06 -10.39
C ASN A 143 -13.03 15.67 -9.78
N ILE A 144 -11.91 16.25 -10.23
CA ILE A 144 -10.60 16.06 -9.57
C ILE A 144 -10.68 16.54 -8.12
N ARG A 145 -11.20 17.74 -7.86
CA ARG A 145 -11.35 18.31 -6.50
C ARG A 145 -12.22 17.45 -5.58
N LEU A 146 -13.25 16.80 -6.11
CA LEU A 146 -14.11 15.89 -5.34
C LEU A 146 -13.38 14.60 -4.93
N ASN A 147 -12.47 14.11 -5.76
CA ASN A 147 -11.72 12.87 -5.52
C ASN A 147 -10.38 13.08 -4.81
N LEU A 148 -9.80 14.29 -4.92
CA LEU A 148 -8.48 14.61 -4.35
C LEU A 148 -8.36 14.35 -2.84
N PRO A 149 -9.35 14.63 -1.98
CA PRO A 149 -9.28 14.32 -0.56
C PRO A 149 -9.00 12.86 -0.23
N ILE A 150 -9.34 11.93 -1.12
CA ILE A 150 -9.12 10.50 -0.92
C ILE A 150 -7.64 10.13 -1.11
N ILE A 151 -6.96 10.78 -2.06
CA ILE A 151 -5.58 10.47 -2.46
C ILE A 151 -4.57 11.30 -1.67
N LEU A 152 -4.96 12.51 -1.32
CA LEU A 152 -4.05 13.50 -0.75
C LEU A 152 -3.32 13.03 0.52
N PRO A 153 -3.96 12.32 1.48
CA PRO A 153 -3.26 11.77 2.64
C PRO A 153 -2.08 10.87 2.26
N TRP A 154 -2.32 9.96 1.32
CA TRP A 154 -1.28 9.05 0.85
C TRP A 154 -0.16 9.77 0.11
N LEU A 155 -0.47 10.73 -0.76
CA LEU A 155 0.54 11.53 -1.44
C LEU A 155 1.39 12.33 -0.45
N ILE A 156 0.77 12.98 0.53
CA ILE A 156 1.49 13.80 1.51
C ILE A 156 2.45 12.92 2.32
N ILE A 157 2.02 11.75 2.81
CA ILE A 157 2.91 10.88 3.57
C ILE A 157 4.05 10.33 2.70
N SER A 158 3.77 10.01 1.43
CA SER A 158 4.80 9.55 0.49
C SER A 158 5.86 10.63 0.25
N PHE A 159 5.45 11.88 0.02
CA PHE A 159 6.40 12.99 -0.12
C PHE A 159 7.19 13.27 1.16
N ILE A 160 6.54 13.21 2.33
CA ILE A 160 7.24 13.38 3.62
C ILE A 160 8.29 12.28 3.79
N ALA A 161 7.96 11.02 3.50
CA ALA A 161 8.89 9.90 3.60
C ALA A 161 10.10 10.09 2.65
N ASP A 162 9.87 10.51 1.41
CA ASP A 162 10.94 10.78 0.46
C ASP A 162 11.83 11.95 0.90
N PHE A 163 11.23 13.06 1.35
CA PHE A 163 11.99 14.21 1.85
C PHE A 163 12.82 13.88 3.09
N LEU A 164 12.31 13.05 4.01
CA LEU A 164 13.05 12.62 5.18
C LEU A 164 14.29 11.77 4.81
N LYS A 165 14.25 11.03 3.70
CA LYS A 165 15.40 10.27 3.20
C LYS A 165 16.48 11.17 2.60
N ILE A 166 16.07 12.25 1.94
CA ILE A 166 16.99 13.17 1.23
C ILE A 166 17.63 14.17 2.20
N LEU A 167 16.88 14.67 3.18
CA LEU A 167 17.35 15.73 4.05
C LEU A 167 18.27 15.19 5.16
N PRO A 168 19.46 15.79 5.37
CA PRO A 168 20.48 15.33 6.34
C PRO A 168 20.13 15.73 7.79
N PHE A 169 18.87 15.64 8.20
CA PHE A 169 18.48 15.96 9.57
C PHE A 169 18.85 14.84 10.55
N PRO A 170 19.30 15.17 11.79
CA PRO A 170 19.53 14.17 12.83
C PRO A 170 18.30 13.30 13.11
N LEU A 171 17.11 13.89 13.03
CA LEU A 171 15.83 13.22 13.22
C LEU A 171 15.58 12.12 12.17
N SER A 172 15.95 12.37 10.89
CA SER A 172 15.75 11.38 9.82
C SER A 172 16.63 10.16 10.03
N ARG A 173 17.88 10.34 10.48
CA ARG A 173 18.80 9.23 10.80
C ARG A 173 18.31 8.44 12.02
N MET A 174 17.81 9.14 13.06
CA MET A 174 17.27 8.50 14.26
C MET A 174 16.02 7.69 13.95
N LEU A 175 15.12 8.21 13.09
CA LEU A 175 13.91 7.50 12.66
C LEU A 175 14.25 6.31 11.75
N ALA A 176 15.19 6.48 10.81
CA ALA A 176 15.62 5.39 9.93
C ALA A 176 16.40 4.28 10.66
N ALA A 177 17.12 4.61 11.75
CA ALA A 177 17.84 3.65 12.59
C ALA A 177 16.93 2.91 13.60
N SER A 178 15.70 3.37 13.80
CA SER A 178 14.76 2.76 14.75
C SER A 178 13.78 1.84 14.04
N GLU A 179 13.62 0.60 14.50
CA GLU A 179 12.60 -0.34 14.02
C GLU A 179 11.17 0.24 14.07
N TRP A 180 10.93 1.18 14.98
CA TRP A 180 9.63 1.83 15.18
C TRP A 180 9.51 3.21 14.50
N GLY A 181 10.58 3.74 13.93
CA GLY A 181 10.63 5.11 13.44
C GLY A 181 9.59 5.41 12.35
N GLU A 182 9.45 4.53 11.38
CA GLU A 182 8.45 4.67 10.32
C GLU A 182 7.02 4.57 10.86
N THR A 183 6.79 3.66 11.80
CA THR A 183 5.48 3.47 12.45
C THR A 183 5.07 4.70 13.25
N ILE A 184 5.99 5.27 14.03
CA ILE A 184 5.75 6.49 14.82
C ILE A 184 5.45 7.67 13.90
N LEU A 185 6.23 7.84 12.84
CA LEU A 185 6.01 8.89 11.84
C LEU A 185 4.63 8.76 11.18
N PHE A 186 4.26 7.55 10.79
CA PHE A 186 2.94 7.27 10.21
C PHE A 186 1.80 7.61 11.18
N LEU A 187 1.90 7.19 12.44
CA LEU A 187 0.89 7.48 13.46
C LEU A 187 0.77 8.98 13.75
N LEU A 188 1.91 9.68 13.90
CA LEU A 188 1.93 11.13 14.11
C LEU A 188 1.29 11.87 12.93
N PHE A 189 1.67 11.50 11.70
CA PHE A 189 1.08 12.05 10.49
C PHE A 189 -0.42 11.81 10.44
N PHE A 190 -0.88 10.61 10.80
CA PHE A 190 -2.30 10.26 10.75
C PHE A 190 -3.14 11.05 11.76
N VAL A 191 -2.60 11.28 12.96
CA VAL A 191 -3.23 12.14 13.98
C VAL A 191 -3.30 13.59 13.50
N LEU A 192 -2.20 14.12 12.95
CA LEU A 192 -2.15 15.47 12.41
C LEU A 192 -3.16 15.65 11.26
N LEU A 193 -3.22 14.68 10.37
CA LEU A 193 -4.17 14.64 9.27
C LEU A 193 -5.61 14.66 9.79
N ALA A 194 -5.97 13.81 10.75
CA ALA A 194 -7.32 13.74 11.31
C ALA A 194 -7.79 15.08 11.91
N VAL A 195 -6.85 15.90 12.41
CA VAL A 195 -7.14 17.21 12.99
C VAL A 195 -7.26 18.31 11.94
N ILE A 196 -6.30 18.39 10.99
CA ILE A 196 -6.19 19.54 10.06
C ILE A 196 -6.94 19.31 8.76
N PHE A 197 -7.08 18.06 8.33
CA PHE A 197 -7.62 17.70 7.02
C PHE A 197 -9.04 18.22 6.74
N PRO A 198 -9.95 18.30 7.72
CA PRO A 198 -11.28 18.89 7.51
C PRO A 198 -11.24 20.35 6.99
N ALA A 199 -10.27 21.15 7.43
CA ALA A 199 -10.11 22.51 6.94
C ALA A 199 -9.67 22.57 5.46
N LEU A 200 -8.91 21.56 5.00
CA LEU A 200 -8.51 21.42 3.61
C LEU A 200 -9.68 20.90 2.75
N ILE A 201 -10.40 19.89 3.23
CA ILE A 201 -11.53 19.29 2.52
C ILE A 201 -12.62 20.34 2.22
N LYS A 202 -12.98 21.17 3.19
CA LYS A 202 -14.02 22.21 2.96
C LYS A 202 -13.70 23.11 1.77
N ASN A 203 -12.41 23.45 1.58
CA ASN A 203 -11.96 24.29 0.47
C ASN A 203 -11.95 23.52 -0.85
N LEU A 204 -11.51 22.25 -0.84
CA LEU A 204 -11.51 21.39 -2.03
C LEU A 204 -12.94 21.12 -2.52
N TRP A 205 -13.88 20.90 -1.61
CA TRP A 205 -15.29 20.68 -1.92
C TRP A 205 -16.07 21.99 -2.14
N ASN A 206 -15.38 23.13 -2.11
CA ASN A 206 -15.99 24.46 -2.32
C ASN A 206 -17.16 24.74 -1.38
N CYS A 207 -17.06 24.25 -0.13
CA CYS A 207 -18.05 24.54 0.90
C CYS A 207 -17.99 26.03 1.26
N ARG A 208 -19.15 26.66 1.43
CA ARG A 208 -19.28 28.07 1.79
C ARG A 208 -19.98 28.21 3.13
N SER A 209 -19.57 29.19 3.93
CA SER A 209 -20.29 29.51 5.17
C SER A 209 -21.76 29.79 4.85
N MET A 210 -22.65 29.21 5.63
CA MET A 210 -24.09 29.44 5.49
C MET A 210 -24.39 30.90 5.81
N PRO A 211 -25.08 31.67 4.94
CA PRO A 211 -25.38 33.07 5.19
C PRO A 211 -26.28 33.23 6.42
N PRO A 212 -26.20 34.35 7.14
CA PRO A 212 -27.13 34.67 8.21
C PRO A 212 -28.59 34.63 7.73
N GLY A 213 -29.46 34.03 8.57
CA GLY A 213 -30.87 33.91 8.24
C GLY A 213 -31.60 32.94 9.20
N PRO A 214 -32.93 32.83 9.08
CA PRO A 214 -33.74 32.04 10.04
C PRO A 214 -33.28 30.60 10.19
N ALA A 215 -32.96 29.94 9.09
CA ALA A 215 -32.51 28.55 9.11
C ALA A 215 -31.16 28.37 9.84
N ARG A 216 -30.20 29.30 9.62
CA ARG A 216 -28.93 29.28 10.32
C ARG A 216 -29.12 29.53 11.81
N THR A 217 -29.87 30.55 12.19
CA THR A 217 -30.14 30.90 13.58
C THR A 217 -30.79 29.70 14.33
N HIS A 218 -31.74 29.06 13.65
CA HIS A 218 -32.42 27.87 14.21
C HIS A 218 -31.43 26.69 14.48
N MET A 219 -30.56 26.42 13.52
CA MET A 219 -29.53 25.39 13.68
C MET A 219 -28.50 25.72 14.75
N GLU A 220 -28.08 26.99 14.85
CA GLU A 220 -27.14 27.48 15.88
C GLU A 220 -27.77 27.35 17.28
N GLU A 221 -29.05 27.71 17.42
CA GLU A 221 -29.82 27.55 18.66
C GLU A 221 -29.87 26.10 19.09
N PHE A 222 -30.22 25.17 18.18
CA PHE A 222 -30.25 23.74 18.46
C PHE A 222 -28.87 23.21 18.86
N CYS A 223 -27.81 23.58 18.14
CA CYS A 223 -26.44 23.21 18.50
C CYS A 223 -26.05 23.70 19.89
N ARG A 224 -26.46 24.92 20.27
CA ARG A 224 -26.23 25.49 21.61
C ARG A 224 -26.97 24.68 22.70
N GLN A 225 -28.24 24.35 22.49
CA GLN A 225 -29.04 23.52 23.39
C GLN A 225 -28.41 22.13 23.60
N GLN A 226 -27.79 21.59 22.53
CA GLN A 226 -27.09 20.30 22.59
C GLN A 226 -25.66 20.39 23.16
N ASN A 227 -25.18 21.58 23.60
CA ASN A 227 -23.80 21.82 24.01
C ASN A 227 -22.77 21.37 22.95
N PHE A 228 -23.10 21.55 21.67
CA PHE A 228 -22.28 21.10 20.55
C PHE A 228 -21.38 22.22 20.06
N GLN A 229 -20.05 22.00 20.12
CA GLN A 229 -19.05 22.97 19.68
C GLN A 229 -18.55 22.64 18.27
N TYR A 230 -18.61 23.60 17.39
CA TYR A 230 -18.18 23.51 15.98
C TYR A 230 -17.55 24.85 15.55
N SER A 231 -16.88 24.83 14.40
CA SER A 231 -16.24 26.04 13.83
C SER A 231 -17.22 26.86 12.99
N ASP A 232 -17.97 26.20 12.11
CA ASP A 232 -18.95 26.87 11.25
C ASP A 232 -20.00 25.88 10.71
N ILE A 233 -21.14 26.42 10.27
CA ILE A 233 -22.15 25.70 9.49
C ILE A 233 -21.93 26.06 8.00
N MET A 234 -21.70 25.05 7.18
CA MET A 234 -21.29 25.20 5.80
C MET A 234 -22.35 24.65 4.83
N LEU A 235 -22.65 25.42 3.79
CA LEU A 235 -23.38 24.90 2.64
C LEU A 235 -22.46 24.05 1.78
N TRP A 236 -22.84 22.81 1.55
CA TRP A 236 -22.12 21.84 0.75
C TRP A 236 -22.74 21.74 -0.65
N PRO A 237 -22.08 22.26 -1.71
CA PRO A 237 -22.64 22.29 -3.07
C PRO A 237 -22.51 20.94 -3.80
N LEU A 238 -22.61 19.82 -3.10
CA LEU A 238 -22.48 18.48 -3.69
C LEU A 238 -23.56 18.29 -4.76
N TYR A 239 -23.14 17.97 -5.99
CA TYR A 239 -24.01 17.88 -7.17
C TYR A 239 -24.97 19.08 -7.29
N GLU A 240 -24.38 20.27 -7.27
CA GLU A 240 -25.09 21.58 -7.29
C GLU A 240 -26.04 21.77 -6.09
N GLY A 241 -25.76 21.11 -5.00
CA GLY A 241 -26.56 21.15 -3.79
C GLY A 241 -27.87 20.35 -3.87
N LYS A 242 -28.09 19.56 -4.94
CA LYS A 242 -29.31 18.75 -5.15
C LYS A 242 -29.34 17.41 -4.41
N MET A 243 -28.22 17.00 -3.85
CA MET A 243 -28.21 15.81 -2.97
C MET A 243 -28.85 16.16 -1.64
N LEU A 244 -29.64 15.23 -1.10
CA LEU A 244 -30.29 15.36 0.22
C LEU A 244 -29.36 14.74 1.28
N THR A 245 -28.41 15.52 1.81
CA THR A 245 -27.46 15.01 2.79
C THR A 245 -26.98 16.11 3.72
N ALA A 246 -26.60 15.69 4.92
CA ALA A 246 -25.84 16.50 5.88
C ALA A 246 -24.66 15.68 6.41
N GLY A 247 -23.79 16.27 7.19
CA GLY A 247 -22.66 15.58 7.82
C GLY A 247 -21.89 16.48 8.76
N VAL A 248 -21.20 15.87 9.73
CA VAL A 248 -20.21 16.57 10.54
C VAL A 248 -18.82 16.07 10.20
N MET A 249 -17.92 17.00 9.92
CA MET A 249 -16.54 16.73 9.56
C MET A 249 -15.60 17.37 10.59
N GLY A 250 -14.66 16.58 11.14
CA GLY A 250 -13.60 17.06 12.02
C GLY A 250 -13.72 16.60 13.46
N VAL A 251 -12.59 16.16 14.01
CA VAL A 251 -12.45 15.66 15.38
C VAL A 251 -12.33 16.82 16.39
N SER A 252 -11.52 17.82 16.05
CA SER A 252 -11.29 18.99 16.91
C SER A 252 -12.37 20.07 16.70
N LYS A 253 -12.86 20.65 17.79
CA LYS A 253 -13.86 21.74 17.76
C LYS A 253 -13.48 22.91 16.83
N LYS A 254 -12.18 23.24 16.75
CA LYS A 254 -11.64 24.32 15.90
C LYS A 254 -11.76 24.01 14.41
N TYR A 255 -11.71 22.73 14.04
CA TYR A 255 -11.78 22.26 12.64
C TYR A 255 -13.01 21.38 12.40
N ARG A 256 -14.04 21.48 13.27
CA ARG A 256 -15.30 20.78 13.12
C ARG A 256 -16.30 21.62 12.36
N TYR A 257 -16.76 21.13 11.23
CA TYR A 257 -17.72 21.81 10.36
C TYR A 257 -19.00 20.98 10.25
N VAL A 258 -20.13 21.64 10.38
CA VAL A 258 -21.44 21.07 10.03
C VAL A 258 -21.67 21.35 8.55
N LEU A 259 -21.82 20.31 7.76
CA LEU A 259 -22.08 20.39 6.32
C LEU A 259 -23.55 20.11 6.07
N ILE A 260 -24.20 20.92 5.28
CA ILE A 260 -25.59 20.71 4.87
C ILE A 260 -25.78 21.12 3.41
N THR A 261 -26.54 20.34 2.66
CA THR A 261 -26.85 20.67 1.27
C THR A 261 -28.06 21.60 1.19
N PRO A 262 -28.10 22.56 0.24
CA PRO A 262 -29.26 23.43 0.04
C PRO A 262 -30.59 22.67 -0.14
N ALA A 263 -30.60 21.60 -0.96
CA ALA A 263 -31.80 20.81 -1.17
C ALA A 263 -32.38 20.19 0.11
N LEU A 264 -31.53 19.82 1.08
CA LEU A 264 -32.01 19.31 2.35
C LEU A 264 -32.77 20.37 3.14
N LEU A 265 -32.30 21.62 3.13
CA LEU A 265 -32.96 22.74 3.80
C LEU A 265 -34.27 23.15 3.13
N GLU A 266 -34.40 22.93 1.82
CA GLU A 266 -35.63 23.22 1.05
C GLU A 266 -36.72 22.18 1.30
N VAL A 267 -36.34 20.91 1.58
CA VAL A 267 -37.26 19.78 1.68
C VAL A 267 -37.71 19.51 3.11
N LEU A 268 -36.82 19.69 4.08
CA LEU A 268 -37.08 19.35 5.48
C LEU A 268 -37.66 20.55 6.25
N SER A 269 -38.63 20.28 7.12
CA SER A 269 -39.11 21.24 8.10
C SER A 269 -38.02 21.53 9.16
N PRO A 270 -38.09 22.64 9.91
CA PRO A 270 -37.11 22.96 10.96
C PRO A 270 -36.89 21.82 11.95
N HIS A 271 -37.94 21.16 12.42
CA HIS A 271 -37.83 20.03 13.36
C HIS A 271 -37.18 18.80 12.73
N GLU A 272 -37.37 18.55 11.43
CA GLU A 272 -36.68 17.48 10.72
C GLU A 272 -35.19 17.80 10.51
N VAL A 273 -34.84 19.07 10.30
CA VAL A 273 -33.43 19.53 10.26
C VAL A 273 -32.77 19.33 11.64
N GLU A 274 -33.48 19.67 12.73
CA GLU A 274 -32.99 19.38 14.11
C GLU A 274 -32.72 17.89 14.32
N ALA A 275 -33.61 17.03 13.84
CA ALA A 275 -33.44 15.57 13.96
C ALA A 275 -32.24 15.05 13.18
N VAL A 276 -31.99 15.57 11.99
CA VAL A 276 -30.79 15.28 11.21
C VAL A 276 -29.54 15.80 11.93
N LEU A 277 -29.58 17.02 12.50
CA LEU A 277 -28.48 17.55 13.32
C LEU A 277 -28.24 16.72 14.57
N ALA A 278 -29.31 16.25 15.24
CA ALA A 278 -29.19 15.37 16.42
C ALA A 278 -28.47 14.06 16.06
N HIS A 279 -28.78 13.49 14.88
CA HIS A 279 -28.08 12.33 14.35
C HIS A 279 -26.58 12.63 14.12
N GLU A 280 -26.25 13.74 13.44
CA GLU A 280 -24.86 14.14 13.18
C GLU A 280 -24.08 14.45 14.46
N ILE A 281 -24.72 15.14 15.41
CA ILE A 281 -24.16 15.37 16.76
C ILE A 281 -23.94 14.05 17.50
N GLY A 282 -24.81 13.07 17.28
CA GLY A 282 -24.68 11.71 17.82
C GLY A 282 -23.36 11.05 17.43
N HIS A 283 -22.94 11.17 16.16
CA HIS A 283 -21.63 10.68 15.73
C HIS A 283 -20.48 11.28 16.52
N VAL A 284 -20.54 12.56 16.81
CA VAL A 284 -19.48 13.25 17.55
C VAL A 284 -19.49 12.90 19.04
N LYS A 285 -20.68 12.91 19.67
CA LYS A 285 -20.83 12.58 21.10
C LYS A 285 -20.44 11.12 21.42
N LYS A 286 -20.62 10.20 20.47
CA LYS A 286 -20.23 8.78 20.57
C LYS A 286 -18.82 8.49 20.05
N TYR A 287 -18.04 9.50 19.67
CA TYR A 287 -16.66 9.39 19.18
C TYR A 287 -16.50 8.51 17.92
N HIS A 288 -17.53 8.44 17.06
CA HIS A 288 -17.49 7.55 15.89
C HIS A 288 -16.36 7.87 14.93
N LEU A 289 -15.98 9.16 14.75
CA LEU A 289 -14.85 9.56 13.92
C LEU A 289 -13.52 8.97 14.43
N GLN A 290 -13.31 9.03 15.75
CA GLN A 290 -12.12 8.45 16.38
C GLN A 290 -12.13 6.92 16.28
N LEU A 291 -13.30 6.30 16.46
CA LEU A 291 -13.47 4.85 16.35
C LEU A 291 -13.25 4.36 14.90
N TYR A 292 -13.67 5.12 13.89
CA TYR A 292 -13.30 4.81 12.49
C TYR A 292 -11.78 4.82 12.29
N LEU A 293 -11.08 5.76 12.93
CA LEU A 293 -9.63 5.81 12.89
C LEU A 293 -9.00 4.55 13.53
N VAL A 294 -9.50 4.15 14.72
CA VAL A 294 -9.06 2.91 15.40
C VAL A 294 -9.29 1.68 14.51
N LEU A 295 -10.45 1.58 13.86
CA LEU A 295 -10.75 0.47 12.96
C LEU A 295 -9.83 0.48 11.73
N PHE A 296 -9.52 1.65 11.17
CA PHE A 296 -8.61 1.78 10.04
C PHE A 296 -7.18 1.36 10.40
N LEU A 297 -6.68 1.84 11.55
CA LEU A 297 -5.37 1.42 12.08
C LEU A 297 -5.36 -0.08 12.43
N GLY A 298 -6.48 -0.59 12.96
CA GLY A 298 -6.67 -2.02 13.21
C GLY A 298 -6.56 -2.87 11.94
N PHE A 299 -7.02 -2.36 10.78
CA PHE A 299 -6.77 -3.05 9.50
C PHE A 299 -5.27 -3.11 9.18
N GLY A 300 -4.53 -2.02 9.38
CA GLY A 300 -3.07 -2.01 9.17
C GLY A 300 -2.38 -3.09 10.01
N LEU A 301 -2.77 -3.22 11.29
CA LEU A 301 -2.25 -4.26 12.18
C LEU A 301 -2.63 -5.66 11.70
N VAL A 302 -3.90 -5.90 11.33
CA VAL A 302 -4.34 -7.20 10.77
C VAL A 302 -3.55 -7.55 9.52
N ALA A 303 -3.37 -6.58 8.62
CA ALA A 303 -2.61 -6.77 7.39
C ALA A 303 -1.15 -7.15 7.69
N SER A 304 -0.50 -6.44 8.60
CA SER A 304 0.88 -6.73 9.03
C SER A 304 1.00 -8.14 9.65
N LEU A 305 0.07 -8.51 10.54
CA LEU A 305 0.07 -9.83 11.19
C LEU A 305 -0.14 -11.00 10.21
N ILE A 306 -0.87 -10.77 9.11
CA ILE A 306 -1.15 -11.82 8.11
C ILE A 306 -0.07 -11.87 7.03
N ALA A 307 0.59 -10.76 6.73
CA ALA A 307 1.53 -10.64 5.62
C ALA A 307 2.69 -11.64 5.73
N SER A 308 3.36 -11.72 6.89
CA SER A 308 4.51 -12.61 7.08
C SER A 308 4.16 -14.10 7.01
N PRO A 309 3.12 -14.61 7.73
CA PRO A 309 2.69 -15.99 7.58
C PRO A 309 2.24 -16.35 6.16
N MET A 310 1.56 -15.41 5.48
CA MET A 310 1.11 -15.61 4.11
C MET A 310 2.30 -15.72 3.15
N LEU A 311 3.27 -14.83 3.29
CA LEU A 311 4.52 -14.87 2.51
C LEU A 311 5.26 -16.18 2.75
N TYR A 312 5.39 -16.60 4.01
CA TYR A 312 6.00 -17.86 4.36
C TYR A 312 5.29 -19.07 3.70
N LEU A 313 3.96 -19.14 3.78
CA LEU A 313 3.19 -20.22 3.15
C LEU A 313 3.36 -20.19 1.62
N LEU A 314 3.41 -19.02 1.02
CA LEU A 314 3.61 -18.85 -0.41
C LEU A 314 4.99 -19.35 -0.85
N LEU A 315 6.05 -18.91 -0.18
CA LEU A 315 7.44 -19.24 -0.50
C LEU A 315 7.80 -20.70 -0.20
N ASN A 316 7.06 -21.38 0.67
CA ASN A 316 7.20 -22.83 0.89
C ASN A 316 6.29 -23.69 0.00
N SER A 317 5.40 -23.07 -0.80
CA SER A 317 4.47 -23.80 -1.67
C SER A 317 5.16 -24.30 -2.94
N SER A 318 5.20 -25.63 -3.13
CA SER A 318 5.66 -26.21 -4.39
C SER A 318 4.82 -25.78 -5.59
N ILE A 319 3.53 -25.51 -5.37
CA ILE A 319 2.60 -25.03 -6.40
C ILE A 319 3.05 -23.65 -6.92
N PHE A 320 3.50 -22.78 -6.03
CA PHE A 320 4.00 -21.45 -6.41
C PHE A 320 5.14 -21.56 -7.43
N TYR A 321 6.14 -22.38 -7.15
CA TYR A 321 7.27 -22.58 -8.06
C TYR A 321 6.91 -23.33 -9.34
N GLN A 322 5.99 -24.30 -9.28
CA GLN A 322 5.49 -24.99 -10.48
C GLN A 322 4.78 -24.01 -11.42
N VAL A 323 3.95 -23.11 -10.89
CA VAL A 323 3.25 -22.09 -11.69
C VAL A 323 4.24 -21.12 -12.33
N ILE A 324 5.24 -20.64 -11.59
CA ILE A 324 6.29 -19.77 -12.12
C ILE A 324 7.04 -20.45 -13.26
N ASN A 325 7.47 -21.68 -13.07
CA ASN A 325 8.24 -22.43 -14.06
C ASN A 325 7.40 -22.78 -15.30
N PHE A 326 6.14 -23.18 -15.11
CA PHE A 326 5.24 -23.54 -16.21
C PHE A 326 4.84 -22.32 -17.05
N ALA A 327 4.47 -21.23 -16.40
CA ALA A 327 4.01 -20.01 -17.08
C ALA A 327 5.16 -19.12 -17.56
N GLY A 328 6.41 -19.40 -17.18
CA GLY A 328 7.57 -18.57 -17.53
C GLY A 328 7.48 -17.14 -16.97
N ILE A 329 6.71 -16.95 -15.88
CA ILE A 329 6.53 -15.64 -15.26
C ILE A 329 7.80 -15.27 -14.48
N ASP A 330 8.12 -13.99 -14.43
CA ASP A 330 9.20 -13.49 -13.58
C ASP A 330 8.90 -13.77 -12.11
N PRO A 331 9.83 -14.37 -11.31
CA PRO A 331 9.58 -14.73 -9.92
C PRO A 331 9.22 -13.54 -9.03
N GLU A 332 9.84 -12.38 -9.26
CA GLU A 332 9.56 -11.17 -8.49
C GLU A 332 8.16 -10.65 -8.79
N ALA A 333 7.76 -10.63 -10.07
CA ALA A 333 6.40 -10.28 -10.47
C ALA A 333 5.36 -11.28 -9.93
N ALA A 334 5.68 -12.59 -9.97
CA ALA A 334 4.83 -13.63 -9.41
C ALA A 334 4.67 -13.47 -7.90
N LEU A 335 5.76 -13.17 -7.17
CA LEU A 335 5.73 -12.91 -5.72
C LEU A 335 4.91 -11.69 -5.39
N ALA A 336 5.13 -10.57 -6.10
CA ALA A 336 4.39 -9.33 -5.91
C ALA A 336 2.88 -9.55 -6.12
N PHE A 337 2.50 -10.22 -7.20
CA PHE A 337 1.09 -10.52 -7.48
C PHE A 337 0.49 -11.49 -6.46
N SER A 338 1.17 -12.60 -6.18
CA SER A 338 0.68 -13.62 -5.24
C SER A 338 0.62 -13.14 -3.79
N GLY A 339 1.46 -12.19 -3.39
CA GLY A 339 1.39 -11.52 -2.10
C GLY A 339 0.26 -10.47 -2.05
N THR A 340 0.10 -9.69 -3.11
CA THR A 340 -0.83 -8.57 -3.13
C THR A 340 -2.29 -8.99 -3.34
N ALA A 341 -2.57 -9.95 -4.22
CA ALA A 341 -3.94 -10.36 -4.52
C ALA A 341 -4.69 -10.91 -3.29
N PRO A 342 -4.14 -11.82 -2.48
CA PRO A 342 -4.76 -12.23 -1.22
C PRO A 342 -4.93 -11.08 -0.22
N MET A 343 -3.94 -10.18 -0.10
CA MET A 343 -4.04 -9.01 0.78
C MET A 343 -5.16 -8.07 0.35
N PHE A 344 -5.36 -7.91 -0.95
CA PHE A 344 -6.50 -7.15 -1.48
C PHE A 344 -7.83 -7.81 -1.12
N VAL A 345 -7.94 -9.14 -1.23
CA VAL A 345 -9.13 -9.90 -0.81
C VAL A 345 -9.38 -9.73 0.70
N ILE A 346 -8.33 -9.84 1.53
CA ILE A 346 -8.43 -9.62 2.98
C ILE A 346 -8.92 -8.20 3.27
N MET A 347 -8.41 -7.20 2.56
CA MET A 347 -8.86 -5.82 2.66
C MET A 347 -10.38 -5.71 2.33
N LEU A 348 -10.82 -6.30 1.23
CA LEU A 348 -12.24 -6.29 0.85
C LEU A 348 -13.12 -6.97 1.91
N VAL A 349 -12.69 -8.13 2.43
CA VAL A 349 -13.38 -8.86 3.49
C VAL A 349 -13.45 -8.04 4.77
N TYR A 350 -12.33 -7.46 5.19
CA TYR A 350 -12.27 -6.63 6.39
C TYR A 350 -13.21 -5.42 6.28
N PHE A 351 -13.10 -4.64 5.20
CA PHE A 351 -13.95 -3.45 5.02
C PHE A 351 -15.43 -3.81 4.84
N ARG A 352 -15.72 -4.91 4.16
CA ARG A 352 -17.10 -5.35 3.94
C ARG A 352 -17.79 -5.86 5.21
N TYR A 353 -17.07 -6.64 6.02
CA TYR A 353 -17.66 -7.34 7.16
C TYR A 353 -17.32 -6.68 8.50
N VAL A 354 -16.06 -6.45 8.81
CA VAL A 354 -15.64 -5.88 10.10
C VAL A 354 -15.95 -4.38 10.15
N PHE A 355 -15.36 -3.61 9.26
CA PHE A 355 -15.56 -2.16 9.19
C PHE A 355 -17.04 -1.82 8.91
N GLY A 356 -17.66 -2.51 7.95
CA GLY A 356 -19.07 -2.34 7.62
C GLY A 356 -20.03 -2.72 8.75
N PHE A 357 -19.67 -3.70 9.60
CA PHE A 357 -20.44 -4.01 10.81
C PHE A 357 -20.43 -2.82 11.77
N PHE A 358 -19.27 -2.26 12.07
CA PHE A 358 -19.17 -1.11 12.97
C PHE A 358 -19.85 0.13 12.37
N MET A 359 -19.63 0.43 11.08
CA MET A 359 -20.30 1.55 10.42
C MET A 359 -21.80 1.48 10.58
N ARG A 360 -22.44 0.36 10.22
CA ARG A 360 -23.89 0.19 10.34
C ARG A 360 -24.39 0.33 11.78
N ASN A 361 -23.63 -0.16 12.76
CA ASN A 361 -24.05 -0.05 14.15
C ASN A 361 -23.79 1.36 14.73
N PHE A 362 -22.76 2.08 14.28
CA PHE A 362 -22.54 3.50 14.61
C PHE A 362 -23.63 4.41 14.02
N GLU A 363 -24.06 4.14 12.80
CA GLU A 363 -25.24 4.81 12.21
C GLU A 363 -26.48 4.63 13.09
N ARG A 364 -26.72 3.41 13.54
CA ARG A 364 -27.82 3.13 14.45
C ARG A 364 -27.69 3.84 15.81
N GLN A 365 -26.47 3.93 16.35
CA GLN A 365 -26.20 4.73 17.56
C GLN A 365 -26.45 6.22 17.35
N ALA A 366 -26.11 6.75 16.17
CA ALA A 366 -26.39 8.13 15.80
C ALA A 366 -27.89 8.38 15.64
N ASP A 367 -28.64 7.44 15.05
CA ASP A 367 -30.11 7.50 15.00
C ASP A 367 -30.72 7.58 16.41
N LEU A 368 -30.20 6.77 17.33
CA LEU A 368 -30.69 6.74 18.71
C LEU A 368 -30.35 8.00 19.52
N ALA A 369 -29.38 8.81 19.07
CA ALA A 369 -29.06 10.08 19.74
C ALA A 369 -30.24 11.09 19.67
N VAL A 370 -31.16 10.91 18.74
CA VAL A 370 -32.37 11.74 18.62
C VAL A 370 -33.26 11.65 19.86
N PHE A 371 -33.32 10.50 20.52
CA PHE A 371 -34.09 10.35 21.76
C PHE A 371 -33.55 11.22 22.91
N ASN A 372 -32.22 11.37 22.97
CA ASN A 372 -31.58 12.23 23.97
C ASN A 372 -31.72 13.71 23.64
N ALA A 373 -31.79 14.07 22.35
CA ALA A 373 -31.85 15.45 21.89
C ALA A 373 -33.28 16.01 21.85
N MET A 374 -34.24 15.19 21.46
CA MET A 374 -35.63 15.61 21.15
C MET A 374 -36.69 14.84 21.95
N GLY A 375 -36.34 13.74 22.63
CA GLY A 375 -37.26 12.86 23.36
C GLY A 375 -38.06 11.88 22.49
N VAL A 376 -38.23 12.18 21.16
CA VAL A 376 -39.04 11.43 20.21
C VAL A 376 -38.26 11.19 18.91
N SER A 377 -38.56 10.10 18.20
CA SER A 377 -37.89 9.75 16.94
C SER A 377 -38.65 10.16 15.69
N THR A 378 -39.90 10.58 15.81
CA THR A 378 -40.79 10.90 14.68
C THR A 378 -40.19 11.90 13.67
N PRO A 379 -39.53 13.02 14.07
CA PRO A 379 -38.96 13.94 13.09
C PRO A 379 -37.81 13.30 12.26
N LEU A 380 -37.01 12.41 12.86
CA LEU A 380 -35.97 11.69 12.12
C LEU A 380 -36.59 10.64 11.16
N ILE A 381 -37.62 9.92 11.61
CA ILE A 381 -38.35 8.98 10.75
C ILE A 381 -38.92 9.71 9.53
N ASN A 382 -39.60 10.84 9.73
CA ASN A 382 -40.14 11.64 8.63
C ASN A 382 -39.06 12.14 7.67
N SER A 383 -37.92 12.61 8.17
CA SER A 383 -36.80 13.03 7.32
C SER A 383 -36.22 11.86 6.51
N LEU A 384 -36.05 10.68 7.11
CA LEU A 384 -35.57 9.47 6.44
C LEU A 384 -36.52 9.02 5.32
N GLU A 385 -37.84 8.99 5.58
CA GLU A 385 -38.85 8.63 4.58
C GLU A 385 -38.90 9.65 3.43
N LYS A 386 -38.86 10.96 3.70
CA LYS A 386 -38.76 12.02 2.67
C LYS A 386 -37.52 11.85 1.80
N ILE A 387 -36.36 11.66 2.41
CA ILE A 387 -35.08 11.43 1.72
C ILE A 387 -35.18 10.18 0.86
N SER A 388 -35.76 9.10 1.39
CA SER A 388 -35.98 7.86 0.66
C SER A 388 -36.81 8.05 -0.60
N TRP A 389 -37.93 8.71 -0.45
CA TRP A 389 -38.88 8.92 -1.54
C TRP A 389 -38.27 9.81 -2.64
N LEU A 390 -37.67 10.95 -2.27
CA LEU A 390 -37.07 11.90 -3.20
C LEU A 390 -35.81 11.37 -3.89
N SER A 391 -35.07 10.49 -3.21
CA SER A 391 -33.89 9.82 -3.80
C SER A 391 -34.28 8.61 -4.68
N GLY A 392 -35.57 8.48 -5.02
CA GLY A 392 -36.11 7.48 -5.94
C GLY A 392 -36.46 6.18 -5.26
N ASN A 393 -37.12 6.24 -4.12
CA ASN A 393 -37.69 5.10 -3.39
C ASN A 393 -36.65 4.04 -3.02
N ILE A 394 -35.60 4.48 -2.27
CA ILE A 394 -34.47 3.62 -1.83
C ILE A 394 -34.71 2.96 -0.47
N ARG A 395 -35.95 2.96 0.06
CA ARG A 395 -36.31 2.54 1.42
C ARG A 395 -35.73 1.17 1.79
N ASP A 396 -35.81 0.20 0.90
CA ASP A 396 -35.43 -1.19 1.16
C ASP A 396 -34.09 -1.58 0.52
N LYS A 397 -33.37 -0.61 -0.04
CA LYS A 397 -32.06 -0.90 -0.65
C LYS A 397 -30.97 -1.06 0.40
N PRO A 398 -30.38 -2.25 0.56
CA PRO A 398 -29.29 -2.44 1.49
C PRO A 398 -28.03 -1.75 0.97
N SER A 399 -27.26 -1.19 1.90
CA SER A 399 -25.92 -0.68 1.67
C SER A 399 -24.92 -1.44 2.54
N TRP A 400 -23.69 -1.56 2.08
CA TRP A 400 -22.68 -2.22 2.91
C TRP A 400 -22.29 -1.41 4.16
N HIS A 401 -22.51 -0.08 4.13
CA HIS A 401 -22.13 0.85 5.19
C HIS A 401 -23.31 1.43 5.98
N HIS A 402 -24.57 1.32 5.49
CA HIS A 402 -25.77 1.72 6.20
C HIS A 402 -26.79 0.58 6.21
N PHE A 403 -27.58 0.52 7.26
CA PHE A 403 -28.85 -0.22 7.18
C PHE A 403 -29.78 0.44 6.18
N GLY A 404 -30.64 -0.31 5.53
CA GLY A 404 -31.71 0.24 4.69
C GLY A 404 -32.56 1.22 5.51
N ILE A 405 -33.09 2.25 4.87
CA ILE A 405 -33.94 3.25 5.55
C ILE A 405 -35.09 2.60 6.29
N GLY A 406 -35.76 1.61 5.68
CA GLY A 406 -36.81 0.85 6.35
C GLY A 406 -36.34 0.18 7.64
N GLN A 407 -35.17 -0.46 7.62
CA GLN A 407 -34.59 -1.08 8.82
C GLN A 407 -34.24 -0.06 9.92
N ARG A 408 -33.85 1.17 9.55
CA ARG A 408 -33.58 2.26 10.52
C ARG A 408 -34.89 2.74 11.15
N VAL A 409 -35.92 2.97 10.33
CA VAL A 409 -37.26 3.37 10.76
C VAL A 409 -37.87 2.32 11.70
N ASP A 410 -37.90 1.05 11.29
CA ASP A 410 -38.43 -0.05 12.11
C ASP A 410 -37.71 -0.17 13.45
N PHE A 411 -36.40 0.11 13.51
CA PHE A 411 -35.65 0.05 14.74
C PHE A 411 -35.93 1.26 15.64
N LEU A 412 -36.08 2.46 15.08
CA LEU A 412 -36.47 3.66 15.81
C LEU A 412 -37.88 3.48 16.43
N GLU A 413 -38.85 2.96 15.69
CA GLU A 413 -40.20 2.66 16.20
C GLU A 413 -40.19 1.62 17.33
N LYS A 414 -39.32 0.58 17.24
CA LYS A 414 -39.15 -0.38 18.33
C LYS A 414 -38.59 0.28 19.57
N CYS A 415 -37.62 1.18 19.42
CA CYS A 415 -37.04 1.92 20.55
C CYS A 415 -38.00 2.95 21.14
N GLU A 416 -38.95 3.47 20.37
CA GLU A 416 -40.04 4.31 20.88
C GLU A 416 -40.92 3.53 21.87
N ARG A 417 -41.20 2.25 21.58
CA ARG A 417 -42.02 1.35 22.41
C ARG A 417 -41.22 0.78 23.61
N ASP A 418 -39.93 0.47 23.39
CA ASP A 418 -39.04 -0.11 24.41
C ASP A 418 -37.68 0.61 24.41
N LYS A 419 -37.54 1.64 25.22
CA LYS A 419 -36.29 2.42 25.37
C LYS A 419 -35.13 1.61 25.93
N SER A 420 -35.35 0.41 26.51
CA SER A 420 -34.26 -0.45 26.98
C SER A 420 -33.39 -0.98 25.84
N LEU A 421 -33.92 -1.02 24.60
CA LEU A 421 -33.20 -1.39 23.39
C LEU A 421 -32.02 -0.46 23.11
N ILE A 422 -32.11 0.82 23.48
CA ILE A 422 -31.04 1.80 23.30
C ILE A 422 -29.79 1.36 24.07
N GLY A 423 -29.93 1.08 25.37
CA GLY A 423 -28.81 0.64 26.19
C GLY A 423 -28.29 -0.75 25.82
N ARG A 424 -29.17 -1.65 25.36
CA ARG A 424 -28.76 -2.97 24.82
C ARG A 424 -27.93 -2.83 23.55
N HIS A 425 -28.30 -1.91 22.67
CA HIS A 425 -27.55 -1.65 21.44
C HIS A 425 -26.18 -1.03 21.73
N ASP A 426 -26.10 -0.04 22.64
CA ASP A 426 -24.83 0.54 23.05
C ASP A 426 -23.87 -0.51 23.63
N ARG A 427 -24.35 -1.37 24.55
CA ARG A 427 -23.54 -2.47 25.11
C ARG A 427 -23.05 -3.44 24.04
N LYS A 428 -23.89 -3.78 23.06
CA LYS A 428 -23.48 -4.61 21.92
C LYS A 428 -22.32 -3.97 21.14
N VAL A 429 -22.41 -2.68 20.82
CA VAL A 429 -21.40 -1.99 20.01
C VAL A 429 -20.08 -1.89 20.76
N TYR A 430 -20.11 -1.42 22.02
CA TYR A 430 -18.88 -1.30 22.82
C TYR A 430 -18.28 -2.66 23.17
N GLY A 431 -19.12 -3.67 23.48
CA GLY A 431 -18.65 -5.05 23.69
C GLY A 431 -17.97 -5.64 22.45
N SER A 432 -18.53 -5.40 21.25
CA SER A 432 -17.91 -5.82 20.00
C SER A 432 -16.58 -5.09 19.74
N LEU A 433 -16.47 -3.81 20.12
CA LEU A 433 -15.23 -3.05 19.99
C LEU A 433 -14.14 -3.55 20.94
N VAL A 434 -14.50 -3.83 22.19
CA VAL A 434 -13.58 -4.42 23.18
C VAL A 434 -13.09 -5.79 22.69
N LEU A 435 -14.00 -6.64 22.19
CA LEU A 435 -13.63 -7.94 21.62
C LEU A 435 -12.67 -7.79 20.42
N PHE A 436 -12.95 -6.84 19.53
CA PHE A 436 -12.08 -6.55 18.38
C PHE A 436 -10.67 -6.15 18.84
N ILE A 437 -10.55 -5.20 19.78
CA ILE A 437 -9.26 -4.76 20.32
C ILE A 437 -8.55 -5.92 21.04
N ALA A 438 -9.27 -6.71 21.84
CA ALA A 438 -8.70 -7.86 22.52
C ALA A 438 -8.14 -8.89 21.53
N MET A 439 -8.89 -9.19 20.46
CA MET A 439 -8.39 -10.08 19.38
C MET A 439 -7.13 -9.53 18.71
N LEU A 440 -7.06 -8.23 18.44
CA LEU A 440 -5.85 -7.61 17.87
C LEU A 440 -4.64 -7.76 18.80
N LEU A 441 -4.83 -7.49 20.10
CA LEU A 441 -3.75 -7.60 21.10
C LEU A 441 -3.27 -9.05 21.28
N VAL A 442 -4.19 -10.01 21.34
CA VAL A 442 -3.84 -11.44 21.42
C VAL A 442 -3.09 -11.87 20.16
N SER A 443 -3.59 -11.51 18.98
CA SER A 443 -2.93 -11.83 17.72
C SER A 443 -1.52 -11.22 17.66
N ALA A 444 -1.36 -9.96 18.05
CA ALA A 444 -0.05 -9.31 18.10
C ALA A 444 0.90 -10.04 19.07
N GLY A 445 0.42 -10.45 20.26
CA GLY A 445 1.21 -11.22 21.22
C GLY A 445 1.63 -12.60 20.72
N VAL A 446 0.77 -13.30 19.99
CA VAL A 446 1.10 -14.59 19.37
C VAL A 446 2.17 -14.42 18.30
N PHE A 447 1.99 -13.48 17.38
CA PHE A 447 2.93 -13.25 16.28
C PHE A 447 4.29 -12.70 16.74
N TRP A 448 4.32 -11.92 17.83
CA TRP A 448 5.58 -11.44 18.42
C TRP A 448 6.49 -12.58 18.89
N ASN A 449 5.91 -13.71 19.30
CA ASN A 449 6.64 -14.88 19.77
C ASN A 449 6.88 -15.94 18.66
N MET A 450 6.45 -15.69 17.42
CA MET A 450 6.74 -16.61 16.30
C MET A 450 8.18 -16.45 15.83
N ASP A 451 8.90 -17.58 15.79
CA ASP A 451 10.33 -17.64 15.50
C ASP A 451 10.64 -17.18 14.06
N ILE A 452 11.55 -16.22 13.91
CA ILE A 452 11.93 -15.61 12.63
C ILE A 452 12.69 -16.60 11.72
N LYS A 453 13.30 -17.67 12.28
CA LYS A 453 14.08 -18.67 11.52
C LYS A 453 13.32 -19.31 10.35
N ILE A 454 12.01 -19.41 10.47
CA ILE A 454 11.14 -19.98 9.44
C ILE A 454 11.14 -19.09 8.18
N ALA A 455 11.30 -17.77 8.34
CA ALA A 455 11.33 -16.83 7.22
C ALA A 455 12.62 -16.95 6.40
N ASP A 456 13.74 -17.25 7.02
CA ASP A 456 15.05 -17.30 6.36
C ASP A 456 15.14 -18.47 5.38
N GLU A 457 14.69 -19.67 5.75
CA GLU A 457 14.66 -20.82 4.84
C GLU A 457 13.77 -20.59 3.61
N ALA A 458 12.62 -19.95 3.79
CA ALA A 458 11.72 -19.65 2.70
C ALA A 458 12.31 -18.59 1.74
N ASN A 459 12.99 -17.58 2.27
CA ASN A 459 13.68 -16.57 1.50
C ASN A 459 14.83 -17.19 0.67
N ILE A 460 15.61 -18.10 1.25
CA ILE A 460 16.69 -18.80 0.56
C ILE A 460 16.16 -19.57 -0.67
N LYS A 461 15.08 -20.36 -0.50
CA LYS A 461 14.44 -21.07 -1.62
C LYS A 461 13.98 -20.13 -2.73
N PHE A 462 13.44 -18.98 -2.36
CA PHE A 462 13.01 -17.99 -3.32
C PHE A 462 14.20 -17.39 -4.09
N VAL A 463 15.25 -16.96 -3.40
CA VAL A 463 16.48 -16.42 -4.01
C VAL A 463 17.11 -17.45 -4.95
N GLU A 464 17.21 -18.73 -4.53
CA GLU A 464 17.70 -19.80 -5.41
C GLU A 464 16.86 -19.94 -6.68
N SER A 465 15.52 -19.90 -6.56
CA SER A 465 14.60 -19.94 -7.70
C SER A 465 14.79 -18.76 -8.67
N VAL A 466 14.95 -17.56 -8.13
CA VAL A 466 15.21 -16.35 -8.92
C VAL A 466 16.52 -16.48 -9.71
N LEU A 467 17.60 -16.84 -9.02
CA LEU A 467 18.92 -17.01 -9.65
C LEU A 467 18.93 -18.11 -10.73
N GLN A 468 18.27 -19.23 -10.46
CA GLN A 468 18.12 -20.31 -11.45
C GLN A 468 17.34 -19.84 -12.68
N GLN A 469 16.29 -19.05 -12.51
CA GLN A 469 15.50 -18.55 -13.63
C GLN A 469 16.29 -17.50 -14.43
N ARG A 470 17.01 -16.59 -13.75
CA ARG A 470 17.91 -15.62 -14.42
C ARG A 470 18.99 -16.35 -15.24
N ALA A 471 19.63 -17.39 -14.66
CA ALA A 471 20.62 -18.19 -15.36
C ALA A 471 20.05 -18.94 -16.60
N ARG A 472 18.75 -19.27 -16.59
CA ARG A 472 18.07 -19.89 -17.77
C ARG A 472 17.71 -18.87 -18.83
N ARG A 473 17.29 -17.64 -18.45
CA ARG A 473 16.87 -16.58 -19.36
C ARG A 473 18.07 -15.89 -20.03
N GLU A 474 19.16 -15.78 -19.29
CA GLU A 474 20.38 -15.10 -19.72
C GLU A 474 21.58 -16.08 -19.61
N PRO A 475 21.60 -17.15 -20.44
CA PRO A 475 22.57 -18.24 -20.30
C PRO A 475 24.02 -17.79 -20.55
N ASP A 476 24.21 -16.69 -21.27
CA ASP A 476 25.53 -16.15 -21.61
C ASP A 476 26.13 -15.27 -20.51
N LYS A 477 25.36 -14.90 -19.49
CA LYS A 477 25.83 -14.08 -18.37
C LYS A 477 26.39 -14.95 -17.24
N ALA A 478 27.71 -14.97 -17.11
CA ALA A 478 28.44 -15.74 -16.08
C ALA A 478 28.03 -15.37 -14.63
N VAL A 479 27.62 -14.11 -14.40
CA VAL A 479 27.27 -13.59 -13.07
C VAL A 479 26.20 -14.40 -12.38
N TRP A 480 25.18 -14.89 -13.10
CA TRP A 480 24.09 -15.66 -12.48
C TRP A 480 24.55 -17.02 -11.96
N GLN A 481 25.45 -17.68 -12.71
CA GLN A 481 26.05 -18.94 -12.27
C GLN A 481 26.99 -18.72 -11.07
N ARG A 482 27.75 -17.63 -11.04
CA ARG A 482 28.60 -17.28 -9.90
C ARG A 482 27.75 -17.03 -8.65
N LEU A 483 26.71 -16.21 -8.72
CA LEU A 483 25.80 -15.96 -7.60
C LEU A 483 25.09 -17.22 -7.10
N LEU A 484 24.74 -18.16 -7.99
CA LEU A 484 24.24 -19.48 -7.60
C LEU A 484 25.29 -20.27 -6.83
N GLY A 485 26.55 -20.19 -7.25
CA GLY A 485 27.68 -20.80 -6.56
C GLY A 485 27.85 -20.21 -5.15
N ASP A 486 27.81 -18.87 -5.05
CA ASP A 486 27.91 -18.14 -3.77
C ASP A 486 26.81 -18.59 -2.79
N LEU A 487 25.55 -18.63 -3.25
CA LEU A 487 24.41 -19.09 -2.43
C LEU A 487 24.57 -20.55 -1.99
N LYS A 488 24.99 -21.45 -2.90
CA LYS A 488 25.13 -22.87 -2.60
C LYS A 488 26.29 -23.13 -1.63
N GLN A 489 27.37 -22.39 -1.74
CA GLN A 489 28.48 -22.42 -0.81
C GLN A 489 28.04 -21.95 0.59
N GLU A 490 27.27 -20.87 0.68
CA GLU A 490 26.72 -20.40 1.94
C GLU A 490 25.84 -21.45 2.63
N LEU A 491 25.12 -22.25 1.83
CA LEU A 491 24.28 -23.35 2.30
C LEU A 491 25.06 -24.65 2.62
N GLY A 492 26.38 -24.67 2.45
CA GLY A 492 27.20 -25.85 2.64
C GLY A 492 27.03 -26.93 1.58
N ARG A 493 26.48 -26.58 0.39
CA ARG A 493 26.32 -27.49 -0.76
C ARG A 493 27.53 -27.38 -1.68
N ASP A 494 28.71 -27.77 -1.17
CA ASP A 494 30.00 -27.48 -1.80
C ASP A 494 30.14 -28.05 -3.22
N ALA A 495 29.70 -29.28 -3.48
CA ALA A 495 29.74 -29.88 -4.81
C ALA A 495 28.85 -29.16 -5.83
N GLU A 496 27.65 -28.72 -5.41
CA GLU A 496 26.76 -27.94 -6.27
C GLU A 496 27.28 -26.52 -6.49
N ALA A 497 27.95 -25.91 -5.48
CA ALA A 497 28.61 -24.63 -5.60
C ALA A 497 29.74 -24.68 -6.63
N LEU A 498 30.61 -25.71 -6.55
CA LEU A 498 31.68 -25.93 -7.51
C LEU A 498 31.13 -26.08 -8.95
N ALA A 499 30.07 -26.86 -9.14
CA ALA A 499 29.46 -27.04 -10.45
C ALA A 499 28.91 -25.73 -11.02
N ALA A 500 28.34 -24.85 -10.20
CA ALA A 500 27.85 -23.54 -10.61
C ALA A 500 29.02 -22.58 -10.97
N TYR A 501 30.04 -22.53 -10.13
CA TYR A 501 31.24 -21.73 -10.42
C TYR A 501 31.98 -22.19 -11.68
N GLU A 502 32.07 -23.50 -11.95
CA GLU A 502 32.69 -24.02 -13.16
C GLU A 502 31.91 -23.63 -14.42
N LYS A 503 30.58 -23.59 -14.35
CA LYS A 503 29.74 -23.03 -15.43
C LYS A 503 30.03 -21.54 -15.64
N SER A 504 30.13 -20.76 -14.55
CA SER A 504 30.51 -19.35 -14.64
C SER A 504 31.88 -19.18 -15.27
N ARG A 505 32.88 -20.00 -14.89
CA ARG A 505 34.23 -19.98 -15.45
C ARG A 505 34.28 -20.39 -16.94
N THR A 506 33.41 -21.29 -17.38
CA THR A 506 33.31 -21.65 -18.81
C THR A 506 32.81 -20.48 -19.65
N LEU A 507 31.93 -19.65 -19.11
CA LEU A 507 31.42 -18.45 -19.78
C LEU A 507 32.42 -17.29 -19.76
N GLU A 508 33.08 -17.08 -18.62
CA GLU A 508 34.09 -16.04 -18.43
C GLU A 508 35.39 -16.62 -17.81
N PRO A 509 36.31 -17.20 -18.63
CA PRO A 509 37.48 -17.92 -18.11
C PRO A 509 38.50 -17.05 -17.37
N ASN A 510 38.44 -15.73 -17.53
CA ASN A 510 39.33 -14.75 -16.94
C ASN A 510 38.63 -13.81 -15.96
N ASN A 511 37.49 -14.20 -15.41
CA ASN A 511 36.82 -13.44 -14.34
C ASN A 511 37.54 -13.68 -13.01
N PRO A 512 38.19 -12.65 -12.42
CA PRO A 512 38.98 -12.85 -11.19
C PRO A 512 38.13 -13.24 -9.99
N ASP A 513 36.86 -12.78 -9.90
CA ASP A 513 35.97 -13.12 -8.80
C ASP A 513 35.55 -14.58 -8.84
N THR A 514 35.22 -15.11 -10.03
CA THR A 514 34.89 -16.54 -10.20
C THR A 514 36.09 -17.44 -9.89
N LEU A 515 37.28 -17.08 -10.37
CA LEU A 515 38.50 -17.84 -10.08
C LEU A 515 38.84 -17.83 -8.58
N ASN A 516 38.67 -16.68 -7.93
CA ASN A 516 38.83 -16.52 -6.48
C ASN A 516 37.85 -17.41 -5.70
N ASN A 517 36.57 -17.38 -6.06
CA ASN A 517 35.54 -18.14 -5.34
C ASN A 517 35.74 -19.65 -5.50
N ILE A 518 36.16 -20.12 -6.68
CA ILE A 518 36.55 -21.53 -6.85
C ILE A 518 37.75 -21.86 -5.98
N ALA A 519 38.82 -21.05 -6.01
CA ALA A 519 40.02 -21.28 -5.22
C ALA A 519 39.70 -21.34 -3.71
N TRP A 520 38.90 -20.40 -3.23
CA TRP A 520 38.44 -20.36 -1.85
C TRP A 520 37.64 -21.62 -1.47
N LEU A 521 36.66 -22.02 -2.31
CA LEU A 521 35.87 -23.23 -2.09
C LEU A 521 36.73 -24.49 -2.01
N LEU A 522 37.68 -24.64 -2.94
CA LEU A 522 38.60 -25.81 -2.99
C LEU A 522 39.51 -25.94 -1.75
N VAL A 523 39.76 -24.84 -1.04
CA VAL A 523 40.52 -24.83 0.23
C VAL A 523 39.61 -25.03 1.44
N THR A 524 38.38 -24.49 1.41
CA THR A 524 37.51 -24.39 2.60
C THR A 524 36.32 -25.35 2.60
N ALA A 525 36.14 -26.17 1.55
CA ALA A 525 35.05 -27.10 1.48
C ALA A 525 35.08 -28.14 2.63
N ASP A 526 33.92 -28.43 3.22
CA ASP A 526 33.78 -29.50 4.20
C ASP A 526 33.75 -30.87 3.52
N ASP A 527 33.41 -30.90 2.22
CA ASP A 527 33.38 -32.13 1.42
C ASP A 527 34.78 -32.46 0.91
N PRO A 528 35.38 -33.58 1.36
CA PRO A 528 36.71 -34.01 0.93
C PRO A 528 36.84 -34.25 -0.59
N GLU A 529 35.74 -34.57 -1.28
CA GLU A 529 35.74 -34.78 -2.73
C GLU A 529 35.88 -33.44 -3.51
N VAL A 530 35.56 -32.32 -2.87
CA VAL A 530 35.69 -30.97 -3.43
C VAL A 530 37.06 -30.37 -3.14
N HIS A 531 37.72 -30.80 -2.05
CA HIS A 531 39.00 -30.23 -1.60
C HIS A 531 40.14 -30.54 -2.59
N ASP A 532 40.81 -29.46 -3.12
CA ASP A 532 41.92 -29.58 -4.05
C ASP A 532 42.87 -28.38 -3.90
N ALA A 533 43.87 -28.53 -3.04
CA ALA A 533 44.81 -27.50 -2.69
C ALA A 533 45.71 -27.05 -3.87
N GLU A 534 46.14 -27.98 -4.72
CA GLU A 534 47.01 -27.66 -5.87
C GLU A 534 46.23 -26.85 -6.90
N ARG A 535 45.02 -27.25 -7.22
CA ARG A 535 44.16 -26.54 -8.15
C ARG A 535 43.76 -25.16 -7.59
N ALA A 536 43.47 -25.08 -6.30
CA ALA A 536 43.18 -23.82 -5.63
C ALA A 536 44.33 -22.81 -5.78
N LEU A 537 45.56 -23.24 -5.57
CA LEU A 537 46.76 -22.39 -5.71
C LEU A 537 46.93 -21.89 -7.16
N ALA A 538 46.70 -22.74 -8.13
CA ALA A 538 46.80 -22.36 -9.54
C ALA A 538 45.75 -21.30 -9.91
N LEU A 539 44.51 -21.46 -9.44
CA LEU A 539 43.39 -20.52 -9.69
C LEU A 539 43.59 -19.19 -8.95
N ALA A 540 44.00 -19.24 -7.67
CA ALA A 540 44.29 -18.04 -6.89
C ALA A 540 45.43 -17.20 -7.47
N LYS A 541 46.53 -17.81 -7.92
CA LYS A 541 47.61 -17.12 -8.65
C LYS A 541 47.07 -16.44 -9.92
N LYS A 542 46.23 -17.11 -10.69
CA LYS A 542 45.59 -16.52 -11.86
C LYS A 542 44.67 -15.36 -11.50
N ALA A 543 43.88 -15.48 -10.44
CA ALA A 543 42.99 -14.40 -9.98
C ALA A 543 43.78 -13.16 -9.58
N VAL A 544 44.91 -13.32 -8.80
CA VAL A 544 45.79 -12.23 -8.44
C VAL A 544 46.46 -11.58 -9.66
N SER A 545 46.87 -12.38 -10.68
CA SER A 545 47.46 -11.81 -11.89
C SER A 545 46.48 -10.92 -12.67
N LEU A 546 45.15 -11.20 -12.58
CA LEU A 546 44.09 -10.42 -13.21
C LEU A 546 43.70 -9.19 -12.39
N ARG A 547 43.75 -9.27 -11.07
CA ARG A 547 43.39 -8.17 -10.16
C ARG A 547 44.36 -8.11 -8.95
N PRO A 548 45.60 -7.59 -9.14
CA PRO A 548 46.66 -7.68 -8.12
C PRO A 548 46.46 -6.76 -6.92
N THR A 549 45.53 -5.83 -6.96
CA THR A 549 45.25 -4.85 -5.90
C THR A 549 44.06 -5.21 -5.00
N ALA A 550 43.41 -6.37 -5.19
CA ALA A 550 42.28 -6.80 -4.38
C ALA A 550 42.76 -7.60 -3.15
N GLY A 551 42.59 -7.03 -1.96
CA GLY A 551 43.01 -7.64 -0.71
C GLY A 551 42.39 -9.01 -0.47
N PHE A 552 41.10 -9.18 -0.75
CA PHE A 552 40.37 -10.45 -0.58
C PHE A 552 40.86 -11.57 -1.53
N ILE A 553 41.39 -11.21 -2.71
CA ILE A 553 41.96 -12.20 -3.64
C ILE A 553 43.33 -12.65 -3.13
N LEU A 554 44.09 -11.74 -2.51
CA LEU A 554 45.37 -12.07 -1.88
C LEU A 554 45.22 -12.93 -0.62
N ASP A 555 44.15 -12.71 0.16
CA ASP A 555 43.76 -13.56 1.29
C ASP A 555 43.45 -15.01 0.81
N THR A 556 42.67 -15.14 -0.27
CA THR A 556 42.45 -16.46 -0.88
C THR A 556 43.71 -17.12 -1.40
N LEU A 557 44.65 -16.34 -1.95
CA LEU A 557 45.98 -16.84 -2.36
C LEU A 557 46.78 -17.30 -1.14
N ALA A 558 46.73 -16.57 -0.02
CA ALA A 558 47.36 -16.95 1.21
C ALA A 558 46.80 -18.27 1.76
N ALA A 559 45.49 -18.42 1.78
CA ALA A 559 44.83 -19.67 2.16
C ALA A 559 45.24 -20.85 1.26
N ALA A 560 45.34 -20.62 -0.06
CA ALA A 560 45.79 -21.63 -1.00
C ALA A 560 47.27 -21.99 -0.83
N TYR A 561 48.17 -21.04 -0.49
CA TYR A 561 49.55 -21.32 -0.14
C TYR A 561 49.62 -22.16 1.14
N TRP A 562 48.90 -21.77 2.19
CA TRP A 562 48.86 -22.51 3.44
C TRP A 562 48.39 -23.98 3.24
N ALA A 563 47.33 -24.18 2.46
CA ALA A 563 46.81 -25.52 2.14
C ALA A 563 47.83 -26.40 1.39
N ASN A 564 48.81 -25.80 0.75
CA ASN A 564 49.95 -26.46 0.10
C ASN A 564 51.22 -26.49 0.96
N ASN A 565 51.13 -26.26 2.27
CA ASN A 565 52.24 -26.21 3.24
C ASN A 565 53.28 -25.11 2.95
N MET A 566 52.96 -24.05 2.22
CA MET A 566 53.80 -22.90 1.87
C MET A 566 53.52 -21.74 2.82
N ILE A 567 53.91 -21.87 4.10
CA ILE A 567 53.48 -20.97 5.18
C ILE A 567 54.11 -19.58 5.01
N ASP A 568 55.38 -19.48 4.63
CA ASP A 568 56.04 -18.19 4.46
C ASP A 568 55.38 -17.36 3.34
N GLU A 569 55.04 -17.96 2.21
CA GLU A 569 54.31 -17.32 1.12
C GLU A 569 52.89 -16.92 1.51
N ALA A 570 52.21 -17.72 2.32
CA ALA A 570 50.92 -17.38 2.87
C ALA A 570 50.97 -16.12 3.73
N LEU A 571 51.95 -16.03 4.65
CA LEU A 571 52.12 -14.87 5.51
C LEU A 571 52.50 -13.60 4.70
N ASP A 572 53.30 -13.76 3.64
CA ASP A 572 53.67 -12.63 2.77
C ASP A 572 52.46 -12.13 1.96
N ALA A 573 51.61 -13.01 1.46
CA ALA A 573 50.41 -12.64 0.76
C ALA A 573 49.43 -11.88 1.67
N GLU A 574 49.26 -12.31 2.94
CA GLU A 574 48.44 -11.60 3.92
C GLU A 574 49.01 -10.21 4.29
N ARG A 575 50.32 -10.08 4.42
CA ARG A 575 50.95 -8.77 4.66
C ARG A 575 50.66 -7.78 3.54
N VAL A 576 50.58 -8.28 2.29
CA VAL A 576 50.21 -7.44 1.15
C VAL A 576 48.70 -7.12 1.17
N ALA A 577 47.85 -8.08 1.51
CA ALA A 577 46.43 -7.86 1.67
C ALA A 577 46.10 -6.77 2.70
N ILE A 578 46.77 -6.80 3.87
CA ILE A 578 46.65 -5.76 4.91
C ILE A 578 47.01 -4.36 4.40
N LYS A 579 48.05 -4.26 3.54
CA LYS A 579 48.45 -2.96 2.97
C LYS A 579 47.46 -2.40 1.98
N LEU A 580 46.82 -3.29 1.19
CA LEU A 580 45.89 -2.91 0.14
C LEU A 580 44.49 -2.66 0.68
N ASP A 581 44.07 -3.36 1.75
CA ASP A 581 42.77 -3.21 2.38
C ASP A 581 42.91 -3.03 3.90
N PRO A 582 43.26 -1.81 4.35
CA PRO A 582 43.46 -1.51 5.77
C PRO A 582 42.21 -1.65 6.63
N ASN A 583 41.01 -1.55 6.04
CA ASN A 583 39.75 -1.65 6.75
C ASN A 583 39.49 -3.07 7.27
N ASN A 584 39.94 -4.08 6.54
CA ASN A 584 39.83 -5.49 6.89
C ASN A 584 41.08 -6.05 7.60
N ARG A 585 41.99 -5.17 8.05
CA ARG A 585 43.22 -5.55 8.77
C ARG A 585 43.02 -6.50 9.96
N PRO A 586 41.98 -6.37 10.82
CA PRO A 586 41.73 -7.32 11.90
C PRO A 586 41.47 -8.73 11.42
N PHE A 587 40.82 -8.88 10.26
CA PHE A 587 40.54 -10.14 9.62
C PHE A 587 41.80 -10.82 9.13
N TYR A 588 42.59 -10.15 8.29
CA TYR A 588 43.84 -10.71 7.74
C TYR A 588 44.86 -11.05 8.81
N ARG A 589 44.96 -10.29 9.91
CA ARG A 589 45.81 -10.63 11.06
C ARG A 589 45.39 -11.95 11.71
N ARG A 590 44.10 -12.17 11.85
CA ARG A 590 43.58 -13.41 12.43
C ARG A 590 43.86 -14.60 11.53
N GLN A 591 43.80 -14.44 10.21
CA GLN A 591 44.23 -15.45 9.25
C GLN A 591 45.71 -15.78 9.40
N MET A 592 46.58 -14.78 9.53
CA MET A 592 48.02 -15.01 9.80
C MET A 592 48.25 -15.84 11.07
N ASP A 593 47.52 -15.55 12.15
CA ASP A 593 47.61 -16.30 13.41
C ASP A 593 47.21 -17.78 13.21
N PHE A 594 46.23 -18.06 12.36
CA PHE A 594 45.82 -19.43 11.99
C PHE A 594 46.92 -20.15 11.20
N TYR A 595 47.54 -19.49 10.25
CA TYR A 595 48.61 -20.08 9.43
C TYR A 595 49.85 -20.39 10.29
N ILE A 596 50.21 -19.51 11.22
CA ILE A 596 51.33 -19.71 12.15
C ILE A 596 51.09 -20.90 13.10
N ASN A 597 49.88 -21.01 13.64
CA ASN A 597 49.53 -22.05 14.60
C ASN A 597 49.13 -23.39 13.93
N ASN A 598 49.11 -23.42 12.61
CA ASN A 598 48.68 -24.58 11.79
C ASN A 598 47.32 -25.19 12.25
N THR A 599 46.40 -24.33 12.65
CA THR A 599 45.05 -24.72 13.11
C THR A 599 44.02 -24.01 12.25
N TRP A 600 43.29 -24.80 11.45
CA TRP A 600 42.13 -24.28 10.72
C TRP A 600 40.94 -24.17 11.67
N PRO A 601 40.29 -23.01 11.80
CA PRO A 601 39.20 -22.88 12.74
C PRO A 601 37.97 -23.63 12.24
N ALA A 602 37.39 -24.46 13.10
CA ALA A 602 36.13 -25.16 12.82
C ALA A 602 34.96 -24.20 12.50
N ASP A 603 35.09 -22.93 12.91
CA ASP A 603 34.06 -21.90 12.78
C ASP A 603 34.33 -20.83 11.70
N LEU A 604 35.28 -21.06 10.77
CA LEU A 604 35.61 -20.05 9.75
C LEU A 604 34.37 -19.69 8.88
N LYS A 605 33.54 -20.67 8.58
CA LYS A 605 32.24 -20.45 7.87
C LYS A 605 31.24 -19.62 8.68
N ALA A 606 31.22 -19.75 9.99
CA ALA A 606 30.35 -18.94 10.84
C ALA A 606 30.82 -17.48 10.90
N TRP A 607 32.09 -17.24 10.76
CA TRP A 607 32.69 -15.92 10.87
C TRP A 607 32.66 -15.14 9.56
N THR A 608 32.85 -15.77 8.41
CA THR A 608 32.64 -15.15 7.07
C THR A 608 31.18 -14.78 6.81
N ARG A 609 30.22 -15.39 7.55
CA ARG A 609 28.79 -15.02 7.51
C ARG A 609 28.45 -13.75 8.27
N GLN A 610 29.36 -13.19 9.06
CA GLN A 610 29.12 -11.96 9.85
C GLN A 610 29.66 -10.68 9.20
N GLN A 611 30.25 -10.76 8.04
CA GLN A 611 30.65 -9.62 7.19
C GLN A 611 29.83 -9.58 5.89
#